data_6eca814600ba0d3504bca183e1b48c55
#
_entry.id   6eca814600ba0d3504bca183e1b48c55
#
_cell.length_a   1.000
_cell.length_b   1.000
_cell.length_c   1.000
_cell.angle_alpha   90.00
_cell.angle_beta   90.00
_cell.angle_gamma   90.00
#
_symmetry.space_group_name_H-M   'P 1'
#
loop_
_entity.id
_entity.type
_entity.pdbx_description
1 polymer ?
#
loop_
_entity_poly.entity_id
_entity_poly.type
_entity_poly.pdbx_seq_one_letter_code
_entity_poly.pdbx_strand_id
1 'polypeptide(L)'
;MKKISGGVCAAKGFKASGIHCGIRKNKTKRDLALIMSDIPAAAAAVYTTNLVKGAPIYVTKENIADGYAQAVICNSGNANTCNANGKELARQTCELLSREAGIKKEDIIVSSTGVIGQPMEIAPFENGMPELVKNLGDFSC
;
A
#
# COMPACT_ATOMS: atom_id res chain seq x y z
N MET A 1 -6.17 -21.52 20.27
CA MET A 1 -5.39 -20.52 19.48
C MET A 1 -4.59 -19.69 20.47
N LYS A 2 -3.25 -19.58 20.31
CA LYS A 2 -2.40 -18.80 21.21
C LYS A 2 -2.29 -17.37 20.69
N LYS A 3 -2.60 -16.38 21.51
CA LYS A 3 -2.42 -14.96 21.16
C LYS A 3 -0.94 -14.62 21.26
N ILE A 4 -0.39 -13.97 20.22
CA ILE A 4 0.99 -13.47 20.18
C ILE A 4 0.97 -11.95 20.03
N SER A 5 2.02 -11.28 20.48
CA SER A 5 2.28 -9.85 20.26
C SER A 5 3.07 -9.64 18.96
N GLY A 6 3.15 -8.41 18.46
CA GLY A 6 4.00 -8.04 17.32
C GLY A 6 3.24 -7.71 16.02
N GLY A 7 1.90 -7.84 16.02
CA GLY A 7 1.09 -7.47 14.83
C GLY A 7 1.58 -8.16 13.56
N VAL A 8 1.68 -7.44 12.46
CA VAL A 8 2.17 -7.96 11.17
C VAL A 8 3.66 -8.32 11.19
N CYS A 9 4.43 -7.71 12.09
CA CYS A 9 5.85 -7.96 12.27
C CYS A 9 6.14 -9.18 13.15
N ALA A 10 5.12 -9.86 13.68
CA ALA A 10 5.30 -11.14 14.40
C ALA A 10 5.78 -12.27 13.49
N ALA A 11 5.51 -12.19 12.20
CA ALA A 11 6.05 -13.10 11.21
C ALA A 11 7.49 -12.72 10.87
N LYS A 12 8.42 -13.69 10.95
CA LYS A 12 9.82 -13.46 10.58
C LYS A 12 9.93 -13.06 9.11
N GLY A 13 10.79 -12.07 8.82
CA GLY A 13 11.04 -11.58 7.48
C GLY A 13 10.01 -10.53 7.02
N PHE A 14 9.12 -10.05 7.91
CA PHE A 14 8.21 -8.97 7.63
C PHE A 14 8.54 -7.72 8.46
N LYS A 15 8.53 -6.58 7.80
CA LYS A 15 8.71 -5.26 8.39
C LYS A 15 7.52 -4.39 8.05
N ALA A 16 7.24 -3.40 8.87
CA ALA A 16 6.16 -2.45 8.61
C ALA A 16 6.57 -1.03 9.00
N SER A 17 5.91 -0.07 8.38
CA SER A 17 6.02 1.34 8.74
C SER A 17 4.69 2.04 8.48
N GLY A 18 4.54 3.21 9.05
CA GLY A 18 3.37 4.05 8.81
C GLY A 18 3.66 5.50 9.17
N ILE A 19 3.23 6.40 8.31
CA ILE A 19 3.45 7.84 8.45
C ILE A 19 2.16 8.63 8.20
N HIS A 20 2.21 9.91 8.49
CA HIS A 20 1.26 10.88 7.97
C HIS A 20 1.92 11.66 6.84
N CYS A 21 1.39 11.54 5.62
CA CYS A 21 1.94 12.24 4.45
C CYS A 21 0.99 13.30 3.88
N GLY A 22 -0.19 13.50 4.48
CA GLY A 22 -1.12 14.58 4.09
C GLY A 22 -2.28 14.16 3.21
N ILE A 23 -2.53 12.86 3.02
CA ILE A 23 -3.74 12.36 2.35
C ILE A 23 -4.97 12.66 3.20
N ARG A 24 -4.84 12.54 4.52
CA ARG A 24 -5.86 12.97 5.49
C ARG A 24 -5.64 14.40 5.95
N LYS A 25 -6.71 15.14 6.11
CA LYS A 25 -6.68 16.47 6.76
C LYS A 25 -6.28 16.39 8.24
N ASN A 26 -6.59 15.28 8.91
CA ASN A 26 -6.24 15.07 10.32
C ASN A 26 -4.77 14.68 10.46
N LYS A 27 -3.97 15.65 10.95
CA LYS A 27 -2.51 15.51 11.10
C LYS A 27 -2.07 14.57 12.23
N THR A 28 -2.97 14.15 13.12
CA THR A 28 -2.64 13.26 14.24
C THR A 28 -2.73 11.78 13.89
N LYS A 29 -3.27 11.44 12.71
CA LYS A 29 -3.44 10.05 12.28
C LYS A 29 -2.55 9.75 11.08
N ARG A 30 -1.85 8.64 11.14
CA ARG A 30 -1.12 8.09 10.00
C ARG A 30 -2.08 7.78 8.87
N ASP A 31 -1.67 8.03 7.64
CA ASP A 31 -2.51 7.87 6.45
C ASP A 31 -1.83 7.12 5.30
N LEU A 32 -0.57 6.74 5.48
CA LEU A 32 0.15 5.87 4.55
C LEU A 32 0.89 4.80 5.35
N ALA A 33 0.73 3.54 4.96
CA ALA A 33 1.33 2.38 5.60
C ALA A 33 2.01 1.47 4.57
N LEU A 34 3.09 0.82 4.99
CA LEU A 34 3.85 -0.13 4.21
C LEU A 34 4.09 -1.39 5.05
N ILE A 35 3.85 -2.55 4.44
CA ILE A 35 4.30 -3.86 4.94
C ILE A 35 5.20 -4.42 3.85
N MET A 36 6.38 -4.91 4.23
CA MET A 36 7.35 -5.42 3.28
C MET A 36 7.94 -6.74 3.77
N SER A 37 8.07 -7.70 2.86
CA SER A 37 8.80 -8.95 3.07
C SER A 37 10.26 -8.77 2.67
N ASP A 38 11.18 -9.41 3.38
CA ASP A 38 12.61 -9.39 3.04
C ASP A 38 12.90 -10.03 1.66
N ILE A 39 12.05 -10.94 1.22
CA ILE A 39 12.12 -11.62 -0.08
C ILE A 39 10.73 -11.69 -0.74
N PRO A 40 10.63 -11.86 -2.07
CA PRO A 40 9.35 -12.14 -2.71
C PRO A 40 8.65 -13.35 -2.07
N ALA A 41 7.38 -13.19 -1.74
CA ALA A 41 6.56 -14.20 -1.09
C ALA A 41 5.42 -14.64 -2.01
N ALA A 42 4.98 -15.90 -1.88
CA ALA A 42 3.80 -16.38 -2.59
C ALA A 42 2.57 -15.56 -2.16
N ALA A 43 1.82 -15.08 -3.14
CA ALA A 43 0.66 -14.21 -2.94
C ALA A 43 -0.57 -14.78 -3.66
N ALA A 44 -1.71 -14.69 -2.99
CA ALA A 44 -3.00 -15.02 -3.59
C ALA A 44 -4.05 -14.03 -3.11
N ALA A 45 -4.99 -13.68 -3.98
CA ALA A 45 -6.02 -12.73 -3.65
C ALA A 45 -7.39 -13.15 -4.21
N VAL A 46 -8.43 -12.76 -3.50
CA VAL A 46 -9.81 -12.79 -3.96
C VAL A 46 -10.31 -11.35 -4.13
N TYR A 47 -11.15 -11.14 -5.12
CA TYR A 47 -11.60 -9.81 -5.50
C TYR A 47 -13.12 -9.73 -5.49
N THR A 48 -13.64 -8.53 -5.24
CA THR A 48 -15.06 -8.27 -5.35
C THR A 48 -15.56 -8.43 -6.80
N THR A 49 -16.75 -8.96 -6.95
CA THR A 49 -17.48 -9.01 -8.21
C THR A 49 -18.24 -7.71 -8.53
N ASN A 50 -18.24 -6.74 -7.60
CA ASN A 50 -18.90 -5.45 -7.80
C ASN A 50 -18.34 -4.76 -9.06
N LEU A 51 -19.22 -4.17 -9.86
CA LEU A 51 -18.84 -3.40 -11.04
C LEU A 51 -18.12 -2.09 -10.66
N VAL A 52 -18.56 -1.45 -9.58
CA VAL A 52 -17.92 -0.24 -9.04
C VAL A 52 -16.92 -0.67 -7.96
N LYS A 53 -15.64 -0.64 -8.30
CA LYS A 53 -14.55 -1.02 -7.41
C LYS A 53 -13.39 -0.03 -7.49
N GLY A 54 -12.59 0.01 -6.43
CA GLY A 54 -11.44 0.91 -6.33
C GLY A 54 -10.40 0.63 -7.41
N ALA A 55 -9.80 1.68 -7.91
CA ALA A 55 -8.74 1.60 -8.92
C ALA A 55 -7.54 0.72 -8.49
N PRO A 56 -7.11 0.71 -7.21
CA PRO A 56 -6.05 -0.18 -6.73
C PRO A 56 -6.29 -1.66 -7.00
N ILE A 57 -7.55 -2.11 -7.01
CA ILE A 57 -7.89 -3.51 -7.26
C ILE A 57 -7.42 -3.97 -8.65
N TYR A 58 -7.55 -3.10 -9.65
CA TYR A 58 -7.12 -3.42 -11.02
C TYR A 58 -5.61 -3.55 -11.10
N VAL A 59 -4.88 -2.61 -10.51
CA VAL A 59 -3.41 -2.59 -10.52
C VAL A 59 -2.84 -3.76 -9.69
N THR A 60 -3.37 -4.01 -8.50
CA THR A 60 -2.97 -5.17 -7.70
C THR A 60 -3.20 -6.49 -8.45
N LYS A 61 -4.34 -6.63 -9.13
CA LYS A 61 -4.62 -7.85 -9.92
C LYS A 61 -3.63 -8.04 -11.07
N GLU A 62 -3.19 -6.95 -11.70
CA GLU A 62 -2.16 -6.98 -12.74
C GLU A 62 -0.81 -7.38 -12.14
N ASN A 63 -0.41 -6.75 -11.03
CA ASN A 63 0.90 -6.92 -10.41
C ASN A 63 1.13 -8.35 -9.90
N ILE A 64 0.18 -8.93 -9.16
CA ILE A 64 0.36 -10.27 -8.57
C ILE A 64 -0.14 -11.40 -9.48
N ALA A 65 -0.21 -11.17 -10.79
CA ALA A 65 -0.69 -12.18 -11.74
C ALA A 65 0.21 -13.43 -11.81
N ASP A 66 1.49 -13.28 -11.47
CA ASP A 66 2.47 -14.38 -11.39
C ASP A 66 2.42 -15.14 -10.05
N GLY A 67 1.60 -14.70 -9.09
CA GLY A 67 1.46 -15.33 -7.78
C GLY A 67 2.50 -14.91 -6.74
N TYR A 68 3.22 -13.81 -6.96
CA TYR A 68 4.21 -13.30 -6.02
C TYR A 68 3.94 -11.84 -5.65
N ALA A 69 4.38 -11.45 -4.44
CA ALA A 69 4.43 -10.08 -3.97
C ALA A 69 5.54 -9.91 -2.93
N GLN A 70 6.07 -8.69 -2.78
CA GLN A 70 7.07 -8.38 -1.77
C GLN A 70 6.62 -7.25 -0.84
N ALA A 71 5.69 -6.39 -1.27
CA ALA A 71 5.22 -5.28 -0.47
C ALA A 71 3.71 -5.07 -0.59
N VAL A 72 3.11 -4.54 0.48
CA VAL A 72 1.76 -4.00 0.51
C VAL A 72 1.83 -2.55 0.93
N ILE A 73 1.43 -1.63 0.05
CA ILE A 73 1.27 -0.21 0.37
C ILE A 73 -0.21 0.14 0.45
N CYS A 74 -0.59 0.80 1.54
CA CYS A 74 -1.99 1.13 1.80
C CYS A 74 -2.13 2.57 2.27
N ASN A 75 -2.99 3.34 1.62
CA ASN A 75 -3.36 4.65 2.11
C ASN A 75 -4.76 4.65 2.74
N SER A 76 -4.97 5.62 3.63
CA SER A 76 -6.28 5.93 4.18
C SER A 76 -6.62 7.42 3.99
N GLY A 77 -7.92 7.71 3.95
CA GLY A 77 -8.43 9.07 3.71
C GLY A 77 -9.10 9.24 2.36
N ASN A 78 -8.59 8.58 1.33
CA ASN A 78 -9.21 8.54 -0.01
C ASN A 78 -9.19 7.10 -0.54
N ALA A 79 -10.34 6.61 -0.99
CA ALA A 79 -10.51 5.23 -1.46
C ALA A 79 -10.00 4.99 -2.89
N ASN A 80 -9.60 6.04 -3.58
CA ASN A 80 -9.23 5.98 -5.01
C ASN A 80 -10.27 5.20 -5.84
N THR A 81 -11.54 5.52 -5.60
CA THR A 81 -12.69 4.91 -6.26
C THR A 81 -13.50 6.00 -6.94
N CYS A 82 -13.97 5.75 -8.16
CA CYS A 82 -14.66 6.73 -9.02
C CYS A 82 -13.81 7.98 -9.36
N ASN A 83 -12.50 7.82 -9.44
CA ASN A 83 -11.57 8.86 -9.87
C ASN A 83 -11.13 8.60 -11.32
N ALA A 84 -11.15 9.64 -12.15
CA ALA A 84 -10.78 9.52 -13.56
C ALA A 84 -9.35 9.01 -13.79
N ASN A 85 -8.41 9.47 -12.97
CA ASN A 85 -6.99 9.09 -13.01
C ASN A 85 -6.61 8.00 -11.99
N GLY A 86 -7.58 7.31 -11.39
CA GLY A 86 -7.33 6.43 -10.24
C GLY A 86 -6.36 5.29 -10.51
N LYS A 87 -6.43 4.64 -11.69
CA LYS A 87 -5.50 3.57 -12.06
C LYS A 87 -4.08 4.10 -12.25
N GLU A 88 -3.94 5.26 -12.87
CA GLU A 88 -2.65 5.90 -13.08
C GLU A 88 -2.00 6.25 -11.74
N LEU A 89 -2.73 6.85 -10.82
CA LEU A 89 -2.28 7.13 -9.45
C LEU A 89 -1.81 5.86 -8.71
N ALA A 90 -2.56 4.76 -8.84
CA ALA A 90 -2.19 3.50 -8.23
C ALA A 90 -0.88 2.95 -8.81
N ARG A 91 -0.67 3.05 -10.14
CA ARG A 91 0.59 2.66 -10.79
C ARG A 91 1.75 3.54 -10.36
N GLN A 92 1.56 4.86 -10.36
CA GLN A 92 2.57 5.81 -9.88
C GLN A 92 2.96 5.54 -8.42
N THR A 93 2.00 5.19 -7.56
CA THR A 93 2.30 4.80 -6.17
C THR A 93 3.20 3.56 -6.12
N CYS A 94 2.95 2.54 -6.95
CA CYS A 94 3.82 1.37 -7.06
C CYS A 94 5.21 1.74 -7.60
N GLU A 95 5.30 2.62 -8.60
CA GLU A 95 6.56 3.08 -9.17
C GLU A 95 7.41 3.87 -8.17
N LEU A 96 6.77 4.73 -7.38
CA LEU A 96 7.44 5.47 -6.29
C LEU A 96 8.03 4.49 -5.26
N LEU A 97 7.23 3.54 -4.79
CA LEU A 97 7.71 2.55 -3.82
C LEU A 97 8.80 1.66 -4.41
N SER A 98 8.64 1.20 -5.65
CA SER A 98 9.64 0.40 -6.36
C SER A 98 11.01 1.09 -6.39
N ARG A 99 11.02 2.38 -6.73
CA ARG A 99 12.24 3.18 -6.79
C ARG A 99 12.88 3.38 -5.42
N GLU A 100 12.09 3.70 -4.40
CA GLU A 100 12.60 3.98 -3.05
C GLU A 100 13.05 2.71 -2.30
N ALA A 101 12.35 1.59 -2.49
CA ALA A 101 12.62 0.34 -1.78
C ALA A 101 13.51 -0.64 -2.57
N GLY A 102 13.78 -0.37 -3.84
CA GLY A 102 14.61 -1.23 -4.70
C GLY A 102 13.96 -2.58 -5.04
N ILE A 103 12.64 -2.66 -5.08
CA ILE A 103 11.86 -3.85 -5.42
C ILE A 103 11.15 -3.67 -6.76
N LYS A 104 10.70 -4.76 -7.38
CA LYS A 104 9.94 -4.69 -8.63
C LYS A 104 8.56 -4.08 -8.36
N LYS A 105 8.08 -3.21 -9.24
CA LYS A 105 6.73 -2.63 -9.13
C LYS A 105 5.62 -3.68 -9.26
N GLU A 106 5.88 -4.74 -9.98
CA GLU A 106 4.98 -5.88 -10.16
C GLU A 106 4.83 -6.70 -8.87
N ASP A 107 5.77 -6.62 -7.95
CA ASP A 107 5.72 -7.29 -6.65
C ASP A 107 5.01 -6.44 -5.56
N ILE A 108 4.31 -5.37 -5.95
CA ILE A 108 3.66 -4.44 -5.03
C ILE A 108 2.14 -4.57 -5.08
N ILE A 109 1.54 -4.86 -3.94
CA ILE A 109 0.11 -4.78 -3.71
C ILE A 109 -0.22 -3.35 -3.28
N VAL A 110 -1.05 -2.65 -4.06
CA VAL A 110 -1.52 -1.31 -3.72
C VAL A 110 -2.96 -1.36 -3.25
N SER A 111 -3.25 -0.65 -2.17
CA SER A 111 -4.59 -0.58 -1.57
C SER A 111 -4.92 0.84 -1.11
N SER A 112 -6.19 1.20 -1.16
CA SER A 112 -6.68 2.50 -0.72
C SER A 112 -8.01 2.36 0.01
N THR A 113 -8.20 3.15 1.05
CA THR A 113 -9.47 3.24 1.77
C THR A 113 -9.80 4.68 2.15
N GLY A 114 -11.07 4.99 2.27
CA GLY A 114 -11.55 6.31 2.68
C GLY A 114 -12.70 6.84 1.83
N VAL A 115 -12.67 8.13 1.52
CA VAL A 115 -13.74 8.80 0.79
C VAL A 115 -13.72 8.39 -0.68
N ILE A 116 -14.89 8.15 -1.24
CA ILE A 116 -15.12 7.79 -2.65
C ILE A 116 -15.44 9.07 -3.45
N GLY A 117 -14.98 9.12 -4.71
CA GLY A 117 -15.33 10.20 -5.64
C GLY A 117 -14.63 11.54 -5.37
N GLN A 118 -13.63 11.57 -4.50
CA GLN A 118 -12.78 12.74 -4.33
C GLN A 118 -11.50 12.60 -5.14
N PRO A 119 -11.06 13.66 -5.85
CA PRO A 119 -9.75 13.68 -6.47
C PRO A 119 -8.64 13.35 -5.46
N MET A 120 -7.65 12.61 -5.90
CA MET A 120 -6.46 12.28 -5.12
C MET A 120 -5.23 12.67 -5.94
N GLU A 121 -4.25 13.25 -5.29
CA GLU A 121 -3.02 13.71 -5.91
C GLU A 121 -1.86 12.79 -5.54
N ILE A 122 -0.83 12.74 -6.39
CA ILE A 122 0.36 11.92 -6.15
C ILE A 122 1.35 12.59 -5.18
N ALA A 123 1.35 13.91 -5.10
CA ALA A 123 2.32 14.68 -4.31
C ALA A 123 2.45 14.23 -2.83
N PRO A 124 1.38 13.91 -2.08
CA PRO A 124 1.52 13.37 -0.74
C PRO A 124 2.34 12.08 -0.69
N PHE A 125 2.18 11.21 -1.69
CA PHE A 125 2.94 9.95 -1.78
C PHE A 125 4.41 10.23 -2.11
N GLU A 126 4.69 11.12 -3.06
CA GLU A 126 6.06 11.52 -3.43
C GLU A 126 6.82 12.07 -2.22
N ASN A 127 6.17 12.95 -1.45
CA ASN A 127 6.78 13.58 -0.27
C ASN A 127 6.97 12.58 0.89
N GLY A 128 6.06 11.61 1.04
CA GLY A 128 6.09 10.68 2.17
C GLY A 128 6.87 9.39 1.92
N MET A 129 7.08 8.99 0.66
CA MET A 129 7.66 7.68 0.34
C MET A 129 9.06 7.46 0.92
N PRO A 130 10.00 8.42 0.86
CA PRO A 130 11.33 8.25 1.45
C PRO A 130 11.28 8.00 2.95
N GLU A 131 10.45 8.75 3.69
CA GLU A 131 10.27 8.56 5.12
C GLU A 131 9.61 7.22 5.44
N LEU A 132 8.61 6.83 4.67
CA LEU A 132 7.91 5.56 4.85
C LEU A 132 8.87 4.36 4.73
N VAL A 133 9.73 4.36 3.71
CA VAL A 133 10.71 3.28 3.48
C VAL A 133 11.82 3.33 4.54
N LYS A 134 12.32 4.52 4.88
CA LYS A 134 13.34 4.68 5.93
C LYS A 134 12.89 4.16 7.29
N ASN A 135 11.59 4.30 7.61
CA ASN A 135 11.02 3.89 8.89
C ASN A 135 10.60 2.41 8.93
N LEU A 136 10.89 1.62 7.89
CA LEU A 136 10.64 0.18 7.92
C LEU A 136 11.40 -0.48 9.07
N GLY A 137 10.66 -1.23 9.90
CA GLY A 137 11.23 -1.93 11.03
C GLY A 137 10.36 -3.11 11.45
N ASP A 138 10.90 -3.91 12.35
CA ASP A 138 10.25 -5.06 12.98
C ASP A 138 9.51 -4.68 14.27
N PHE A 139 9.08 -3.44 14.36
CA PHE A 139 8.35 -2.92 15.52
C PHE A 139 6.99 -3.62 15.67
N SER A 140 6.66 -3.92 16.92
CA SER A 140 5.29 -4.27 17.29
C SER A 140 4.36 -3.08 16.97
N CYS A 141 3.57 -3.21 15.94
CA CYS A 141 2.55 -2.23 15.59
C CYS A 141 1.39 -2.25 16.59
#